data_fa05bcd793f430eda7e145df63ede890
#
_entry.id   fa05bcd793f430eda7e145df63ede890
#
_cell.length_a   1.000
_cell.length_b   1.000
_cell.length_c   1.000
_cell.angle_alpha   90.00
_cell.angle_beta   90.00
_cell.angle_gamma   90.00
#
_symmetry.space_group_name_H-M   'P 1'
#
loop_
_entity.id
_entity.type
_entity.pdbx_description
1 polymer ?
#
loop_
_entity_poly.entity_id
_entity_poly.type
_entity_poly.pdbx_seq_one_letter_code
_entity_poly.pdbx_strand_id
1 'polypeptide(L)'
;MGKLNYEIILITFVLATLLPIGSLRTVLAVDIKGTVADDNIMGTATDDDMRGFKGNDVLNGLSGNDEIQGEVGNDILNGSEGNDYLSGGDGSDILDGGVGSDELNGGDDRDKLFGGAGNDVLYGALANDRLDGGPGDDRLYGGPGNDTLSGGPGGDYFRCGSGEDKITTFNPADGDHEFGDCEIK
;
A
#
# COMPACT_ATOMS: atom_id res chain seq x y z
N MET A 1 37.40 3.88 -1.71
CA MET A 1 36.96 3.68 -0.32
C MET A 1 35.81 4.62 -0.11
N GLY A 2 34.60 4.17 -0.43
CA GLY A 2 33.36 4.92 -0.20
C GLY A 2 33.02 4.88 1.30
N LYS A 3 32.79 6.03 1.87
CA LYS A 3 32.27 6.10 3.26
C LYS A 3 30.79 5.71 3.20
N LEU A 4 30.42 4.62 3.86
CA LEU A 4 29.05 4.32 4.20
C LEU A 4 28.62 5.38 5.23
N ASN A 5 27.79 6.31 4.80
CA ASN A 5 27.10 7.20 5.73
C ASN A 5 25.88 6.45 6.27
N TYR A 6 26.00 5.92 7.47
CA TYR A 6 24.84 5.54 8.25
C TYR A 6 24.28 6.82 8.86
N GLU A 7 23.26 7.41 8.24
CA GLU A 7 22.46 8.40 8.93
C GLU A 7 21.57 7.69 9.94
N ILE A 8 21.69 8.13 11.18
CA ILE A 8 20.96 7.57 12.32
C ILE A 8 19.54 8.07 12.19
N ILE A 9 18.61 7.17 11.87
CA ILE A 9 17.17 7.44 11.98
C ILE A 9 16.88 7.82 13.42
N LEU A 10 16.44 9.04 13.62
CA LEU A 10 16.07 9.54 14.94
C LEU A 10 14.73 8.92 15.35
N ILE A 11 14.77 7.70 15.87
CA ILE A 11 13.62 7.07 16.50
C ILE A 11 13.34 7.88 17.77
N THR A 12 12.30 8.66 17.77
CA THR A 12 11.83 9.38 18.95
C THR A 12 11.20 8.37 19.91
N PHE A 13 12.02 7.68 20.71
CA PHE A 13 11.52 6.89 21.82
C PHE A 13 10.85 7.81 22.83
N VAL A 14 9.53 7.79 22.86
CA VAL A 14 8.83 8.27 24.06
C VAL A 14 9.18 7.31 25.19
N LEU A 15 9.93 7.81 26.14
CA LEU A 15 10.42 7.07 27.32
C LEU A 15 9.22 6.47 28.05
N ALA A 16 8.95 5.19 27.83
CA ALA A 16 7.96 4.44 28.62
C ALA A 16 8.52 4.29 30.04
N THR A 17 8.00 5.08 30.94
CA THR A 17 8.26 4.91 32.39
C THR A 17 7.85 3.51 32.83
N LEU A 18 8.73 2.86 33.58
CA LEU A 18 8.55 1.54 34.15
C LEU A 18 7.25 1.49 34.98
N LEU A 19 6.19 0.92 34.42
CA LEU A 19 4.95 0.62 35.15
C LEU A 19 4.93 -0.87 35.56
N PRO A 20 4.31 -1.20 36.70
CA PRO A 20 4.36 -2.55 37.24
C PRO A 20 3.61 -3.56 36.37
N ILE A 21 4.09 -4.80 36.38
CA ILE A 21 3.56 -5.98 35.69
C ILE A 21 2.05 -6.11 35.92
N GLY A 22 1.24 -5.85 34.88
CA GLY A 22 -0.21 -6.02 34.93
C GLY A 22 -1.07 -4.92 34.29
N SER A 23 -0.49 -3.83 33.83
CA SER A 23 -1.24 -2.79 33.10
C SER A 23 -1.23 -3.06 31.60
N LEU A 24 -2.41 -2.98 30.97
CA LEU A 24 -2.61 -2.96 29.53
C LEU A 24 -1.61 -1.94 28.94
N ARG A 25 -0.63 -2.40 28.20
CA ARG A 25 0.21 -1.52 27.38
C ARG A 25 -0.67 -1.09 26.20
N THR A 26 -1.16 0.11 26.22
CA THR A 26 -1.46 0.80 24.96
C THR A 26 -0.11 1.00 24.27
N VAL A 27 0.18 0.19 23.28
CA VAL A 27 1.29 0.45 22.41
C VAL A 27 0.85 1.64 21.56
N LEU A 28 1.57 2.75 21.67
CA LEU A 28 1.32 3.93 20.86
C LEU A 28 1.93 3.66 19.47
N ALA A 29 1.19 4.03 18.42
CA ALA A 29 1.72 4.10 17.07
C ALA A 29 3.06 4.83 17.05
N VAL A 30 4.00 4.35 16.26
CA VAL A 30 5.32 4.97 16.12
C VAL A 30 5.33 5.85 14.87
N ASP A 31 5.66 7.12 15.02
CA ASP A 31 5.85 8.07 13.90
C ASP A 31 7.29 7.92 13.38
N ILE A 32 7.45 7.35 12.18
CA ILE A 32 8.74 7.03 11.56
C ILE A 32 8.87 7.86 10.27
N LYS A 33 9.92 8.66 10.18
CA LYS A 33 10.14 9.59 9.07
C LYS A 33 11.48 9.34 8.39
N GLY A 34 11.43 9.27 7.07
CA GLY A 34 12.58 9.31 6.20
C GLY A 34 13.16 10.70 6.05
N THR A 35 13.91 10.89 4.99
CA THR A 35 14.65 12.12 4.68
C THR A 35 14.23 12.69 3.30
N VAL A 36 15.11 13.32 2.57
CA VAL A 36 14.93 13.76 1.17
C VAL A 36 15.79 12.94 0.21
N ALA A 37 16.29 11.82 0.64
CA ALA A 37 17.13 10.89 -0.12
C ALA A 37 16.53 9.50 -0.04
N ASP A 38 16.94 8.61 -0.93
CA ASP A 38 16.48 7.22 -0.94
C ASP A 38 16.71 6.56 0.44
N ASP A 39 15.62 6.19 1.10
CA ASP A 39 15.61 5.62 2.44
C ASP A 39 15.16 4.14 2.42
N ASN A 40 15.57 3.39 3.44
CA ASN A 40 15.06 2.05 3.71
C ASN A 40 14.57 2.02 5.16
N ILE A 41 13.25 2.02 5.32
CA ILE A 41 12.57 2.21 6.60
C ILE A 41 11.83 0.93 6.96
N MET A 42 11.96 0.52 8.21
CA MET A 42 11.29 -0.64 8.76
C MET A 42 10.49 -0.22 9.98
N GLY A 43 9.22 -0.55 9.98
CA GLY A 43 8.30 -0.34 11.08
C GLY A 43 8.55 -1.29 12.26
N THR A 44 7.54 -1.46 13.07
CA THR A 44 7.59 -2.27 14.28
C THR A 44 6.58 -3.44 14.21
N ALA A 45 6.16 -4.00 15.31
CA ALA A 45 5.10 -5.00 15.37
C ALA A 45 3.78 -4.41 15.91
N THR A 46 3.57 -3.12 15.70
CA THR A 46 2.40 -2.37 16.18
C THR A 46 2.10 -1.27 15.18
N ASP A 47 0.88 -0.75 15.20
CA ASP A 47 0.43 0.32 14.31
C ASP A 47 1.45 1.47 14.22
N ASP A 48 1.92 1.77 13.00
CA ASP A 48 2.95 2.78 12.72
C ASP A 48 2.41 3.85 11.74
N ASP A 49 2.93 5.09 11.82
CA ASP A 49 2.78 6.17 10.83
C ASP A 49 4.14 6.41 10.18
N MET A 50 4.27 6.03 8.91
CA MET A 50 5.54 6.00 8.19
C MET A 50 5.52 6.92 6.97
N ARG A 51 6.57 7.74 6.77
CA ARG A 51 6.70 8.65 5.64
C ARG A 51 8.09 8.63 5.03
N GLY A 52 8.17 8.43 3.70
CA GLY A 52 9.41 8.48 2.93
C GLY A 52 9.87 9.91 2.65
N PHE A 53 8.97 10.79 2.22
CA PHE A 53 9.13 12.17 1.74
C PHE A 53 9.64 12.25 0.30
N LYS A 54 10.91 12.41 0.06
CA LYS A 54 11.52 12.47 -1.28
C LYS A 54 12.62 11.44 -1.39
N GLY A 55 12.74 10.86 -2.54
CA GLY A 55 13.68 9.79 -2.82
C GLY A 55 12.93 8.61 -3.40
N ASN A 56 13.67 7.57 -3.74
CA ASN A 56 13.05 6.29 -4.07
C ASN A 56 13.17 5.41 -2.83
N ASP A 57 12.11 5.38 -2.05
CA ASP A 57 12.12 4.85 -0.71
C ASP A 57 11.62 3.39 -0.66
N VAL A 58 12.05 2.66 0.35
CA VAL A 58 11.54 1.33 0.66
C VAL A 58 11.02 1.33 2.09
N LEU A 59 9.70 1.21 2.24
CA LEU A 59 9.02 1.22 3.54
C LEU A 59 8.34 -0.14 3.77
N ASN A 60 8.51 -0.68 4.99
CA ASN A 60 7.90 -1.95 5.38
C ASN A 60 7.30 -1.82 6.78
N GLY A 61 5.97 -1.97 6.90
CA GLY A 61 5.23 -1.85 8.15
C GLY A 61 5.50 -2.98 9.13
N LEU A 62 5.59 -4.21 8.67
CA LEU A 62 5.73 -5.49 9.38
C LEU A 62 4.40 -6.03 9.93
N SER A 63 3.97 -5.65 11.09
CA SER A 63 2.71 -6.10 11.69
C SER A 63 2.07 -4.94 12.44
N GLY A 64 0.79 -4.83 12.38
CA GLY A 64 0.03 -3.71 12.91
C GLY A 64 -0.92 -3.20 11.84
N ASN A 65 -1.74 -2.20 12.16
CA ASN A 65 -2.49 -1.50 11.11
C ASN A 65 -1.74 -0.21 10.83
N ASP A 66 -0.97 -0.21 9.76
CA ASP A 66 0.02 0.81 9.47
C ASP A 66 -0.52 1.86 8.48
N GLU A 67 -0.06 3.11 8.62
CA GLU A 67 -0.22 4.17 7.64
C GLU A 67 1.13 4.46 7.00
N ILE A 68 1.28 4.15 5.69
CA ILE A 68 2.55 4.23 4.99
C ILE A 68 2.41 5.16 3.78
N GLN A 69 3.24 6.22 3.71
CA GLN A 69 3.23 7.22 2.65
C GLN A 69 4.63 7.33 2.02
N GLY A 70 4.74 7.10 0.69
CA GLY A 70 5.98 7.29 -0.08
C GLY A 70 6.26 8.77 -0.32
N GLU A 71 5.27 9.49 -0.76
CA GLU A 71 5.20 10.91 -1.16
C GLU A 71 5.81 11.17 -2.54
N VAL A 72 7.07 11.49 -2.72
CA VAL A 72 7.69 11.88 -4.01
C VAL A 72 8.88 10.99 -4.34
N GLY A 73 8.75 10.19 -5.39
CA GLY A 73 9.78 9.25 -5.84
C GLY A 73 9.16 8.00 -6.46
N ASN A 74 9.99 7.03 -6.78
CA ASN A 74 9.47 5.72 -7.17
C ASN A 74 9.67 4.78 -5.98
N ASP A 75 8.60 4.61 -5.21
CA ASP A 75 8.65 4.01 -3.89
C ASP A 75 8.23 2.53 -3.88
N ILE A 76 8.66 1.80 -2.87
CA ILE A 76 8.23 0.43 -2.60
C ILE A 76 7.67 0.40 -1.19
N LEU A 77 6.37 0.18 -1.08
CA LEU A 77 5.64 0.14 0.18
C LEU A 77 5.10 -1.27 0.42
N ASN A 78 5.29 -1.78 1.63
CA ASN A 78 4.79 -3.09 2.05
C ASN A 78 4.12 -2.96 3.43
N GLY A 79 2.80 -3.23 3.52
CA GLY A 79 2.05 -3.28 4.78
C GLY A 79 2.42 -4.51 5.59
N SER A 80 2.38 -5.67 4.98
CA SER A 80 2.68 -7.02 5.50
C SER A 80 1.52 -7.66 6.28
N GLU A 81 1.45 -7.65 7.62
CA GLU A 81 0.33 -8.19 8.41
C GLU A 81 -0.44 -7.05 9.08
N GLY A 82 -1.73 -6.96 8.81
CA GLY A 82 -2.59 -5.94 9.42
C GLY A 82 -3.63 -5.43 8.43
N ASN A 83 -4.39 -4.41 8.82
CA ASN A 83 -5.24 -3.70 7.88
C ASN A 83 -4.59 -2.34 7.64
N ASP A 84 -3.89 -2.23 6.52
CA ASP A 84 -2.96 -1.17 6.26
C ASP A 84 -3.52 -0.12 5.29
N TYR A 85 -3.02 1.11 5.40
CA TYR A 85 -3.23 2.17 4.44
C TYR A 85 -1.89 2.54 3.78
N LEU A 86 -1.80 2.34 2.46
CA LEU A 86 -0.61 2.63 1.67
C LEU A 86 -0.90 3.71 0.63
N SER A 87 -0.06 4.74 0.54
CA SER A 87 -0.12 5.79 -0.48
C SER A 87 1.24 5.98 -1.14
N GLY A 88 1.34 5.73 -2.45
CA GLY A 88 2.56 5.93 -3.22
C GLY A 88 2.89 7.42 -3.31
N GLY A 89 2.11 8.18 -4.06
CA GLY A 89 2.24 9.62 -4.22
C GLY A 89 2.59 10.04 -5.64
N ASP A 90 3.64 10.86 -5.79
CA ASP A 90 4.17 11.24 -7.10
C ASP A 90 5.24 10.24 -7.54
N GLY A 91 5.08 9.57 -8.67
CA GLY A 91 6.07 8.65 -9.23
C GLY A 91 5.52 7.25 -9.47
N SER A 92 6.37 6.37 -10.00
CA SER A 92 5.92 5.02 -10.35
C SER A 92 6.21 4.05 -9.22
N ASP A 93 5.16 3.73 -8.45
CA ASP A 93 5.25 3.06 -7.18
C ASP A 93 4.90 1.56 -7.23
N ILE A 94 5.32 0.83 -6.22
CA ILE A 94 4.94 -0.56 -5.97
C ILE A 94 4.41 -0.65 -4.55
N LEU A 95 3.11 -0.98 -4.42
CA LEU A 95 2.41 -1.13 -3.17
C LEU A 95 1.98 -2.59 -2.98
N ASP A 96 2.25 -3.16 -1.82
CA ASP A 96 1.83 -4.50 -1.42
C ASP A 96 1.17 -4.42 -0.03
N GLY A 97 -0.16 -4.64 0.04
CA GLY A 97 -0.90 -4.64 1.30
C GLY A 97 -0.49 -5.81 2.18
N GLY A 98 -0.54 -7.01 1.63
CA GLY A 98 -0.09 -8.22 2.32
C GLY A 98 -1.22 -9.09 2.85
N VAL A 99 -1.36 -9.21 4.14
CA VAL A 99 -2.41 -10.00 4.81
C VAL A 99 -3.28 -9.07 5.65
N GLY A 100 -4.54 -8.94 5.28
CA GLY A 100 -5.47 -8.07 5.98
C GLY A 100 -6.53 -7.51 5.04
N SER A 101 -7.22 -6.49 5.48
CA SER A 101 -8.12 -5.74 4.59
C SER A 101 -7.52 -4.36 4.39
N ASP A 102 -6.86 -4.19 3.26
CA ASP A 102 -5.95 -3.09 3.01
C ASP A 102 -6.58 -2.02 2.11
N GLU A 103 -6.09 -0.78 2.21
CA GLU A 103 -6.45 0.31 1.31
C GLU A 103 -5.18 0.86 0.66
N LEU A 104 -5.09 0.74 -0.67
CA LEU A 104 -3.93 1.12 -1.46
C LEU A 104 -4.29 2.24 -2.44
N ASN A 105 -3.47 3.28 -2.50
CA ASN A 105 -3.59 4.38 -3.45
C ASN A 105 -2.25 4.60 -4.18
N GLY A 106 -2.22 4.36 -5.50
CA GLY A 106 -1.03 4.58 -6.31
C GLY A 106 -0.64 6.06 -6.35
N GLY A 107 -1.47 6.88 -6.92
CA GLY A 107 -1.27 8.32 -7.00
C GLY A 107 -1.05 8.82 -8.43
N ASP A 108 -0.02 9.61 -8.65
CA ASP A 108 0.35 10.07 -9.97
C ASP A 108 1.34 9.08 -10.62
N ASP A 109 1.35 9.05 -11.98
CA ASP A 109 2.20 8.15 -12.78
C ASP A 109 1.76 6.66 -12.70
N ARG A 110 2.60 5.77 -13.23
CA ARG A 110 2.24 4.36 -13.43
C ARG A 110 2.60 3.49 -12.24
N ASP A 111 1.61 2.92 -11.62
CA ASP A 111 1.76 2.15 -10.40
C ASP A 111 1.49 0.65 -10.53
N LYS A 112 1.91 -0.08 -9.52
CA LYS A 112 1.59 -1.49 -9.32
C LYS A 112 1.10 -1.68 -7.90
N LEU A 113 -0.17 -2.09 -7.78
CA LEU A 113 -0.83 -2.33 -6.52
C LEU A 113 -1.18 -3.81 -6.39
N PHE A 114 -0.81 -4.38 -5.26
CA PHE A 114 -1.14 -5.74 -4.87
C PHE A 114 -1.87 -5.68 -3.53
N GLY A 115 -3.16 -6.07 -3.50
CA GLY A 115 -3.93 -6.13 -2.25
C GLY A 115 -3.39 -7.19 -1.33
N GLY A 116 -3.29 -8.40 -1.84
CA GLY A 116 -2.77 -9.53 -1.09
C GLY A 116 -3.89 -10.47 -0.65
N ALA A 117 -3.93 -10.86 0.59
CA ALA A 117 -4.95 -11.76 1.11
C ALA A 117 -5.89 -11.02 2.06
N GLY A 118 -7.16 -10.94 1.71
CA GLY A 118 -8.20 -10.24 2.47
C GLY A 118 -9.14 -9.48 1.55
N ASN A 119 -9.94 -8.60 2.10
CA ASN A 119 -10.89 -7.83 1.29
C ASN A 119 -10.36 -6.41 1.12
N ASP A 120 -9.73 -6.15 -0.02
CA ASP A 120 -8.90 -4.99 -0.24
C ASP A 120 -9.61 -3.90 -1.07
N VAL A 121 -9.09 -2.68 -0.97
CA VAL A 121 -9.54 -1.54 -1.79
C VAL A 121 -8.33 -0.92 -2.48
N LEU A 122 -8.30 -0.97 -3.81
CA LEU A 122 -7.19 -0.51 -4.63
C LEU A 122 -7.63 0.65 -5.52
N TYR A 123 -6.90 1.77 -5.46
CA TYR A 123 -7.05 2.93 -6.33
C TYR A 123 -5.78 3.11 -7.16
N GLY A 124 -5.84 2.93 -8.49
CA GLY A 124 -4.74 3.26 -9.41
C GLY A 124 -4.48 4.76 -9.43
N ALA A 125 -5.56 5.51 -9.54
CA ALA A 125 -5.67 6.97 -9.62
C ALA A 125 -5.29 7.51 -11.00
N LEU A 126 -4.14 8.15 -11.23
CA LEU A 126 -3.78 8.72 -12.53
C LEU A 126 -2.77 7.86 -13.30
N ALA A 127 -2.88 7.88 -14.65
CA ALA A 127 -2.01 7.17 -15.60
C ALA A 127 -2.39 5.68 -15.77
N ASN A 128 -1.45 4.85 -16.24
CA ASN A 128 -1.76 3.48 -16.67
C ASN A 128 -1.30 2.48 -15.61
N ASP A 129 -2.19 2.01 -14.79
CA ASP A 129 -1.90 1.26 -13.60
C ASP A 129 -2.12 -0.25 -13.75
N ARG A 130 -1.54 -0.99 -12.84
CA ARG A 130 -1.79 -2.40 -12.67
C ARG A 130 -2.25 -2.68 -11.24
N LEU A 131 -3.48 -3.18 -11.12
CA LEU A 131 -4.12 -3.54 -9.87
C LEU A 131 -4.34 -5.05 -9.81
N ASP A 132 -3.95 -5.68 -8.71
CA ASP A 132 -4.16 -7.09 -8.44
C ASP A 132 -4.72 -7.23 -7.00
N GLY A 133 -6.02 -7.57 -6.88
CA GLY A 133 -6.68 -7.70 -5.58
C GLY A 133 -6.10 -8.87 -4.79
N GLY A 134 -6.05 -10.04 -5.41
CA GLY A 134 -5.60 -11.26 -4.75
C GLY A 134 -6.76 -12.12 -4.26
N PRO A 135 -6.57 -12.97 -3.25
CA PRO A 135 -7.65 -13.74 -2.65
C PRO A 135 -8.51 -12.91 -1.69
N GLY A 136 -9.80 -12.73 -1.99
CA GLY A 136 -10.75 -11.99 -1.17
C GLY A 136 -11.85 -11.35 -2.02
N ASP A 137 -12.76 -10.64 -1.38
CA ASP A 137 -13.78 -9.87 -2.09
C ASP A 137 -13.27 -8.42 -2.22
N ASP A 138 -12.64 -8.11 -3.36
CA ASP A 138 -11.86 -6.89 -3.53
C ASP A 138 -12.62 -5.78 -4.26
N ARG A 139 -12.15 -4.55 -4.12
CA ARG A 139 -12.65 -3.38 -4.87
C ARG A 139 -11.51 -2.70 -5.60
N LEU A 140 -11.56 -2.71 -6.92
CA LEU A 140 -10.53 -2.17 -7.79
C LEU A 140 -11.06 -0.98 -8.59
N TYR A 141 -10.38 0.16 -8.44
CA TYR A 141 -10.67 1.41 -9.13
C TYR A 141 -9.46 1.80 -9.97
N GLY A 142 -9.53 1.65 -11.30
CA GLY A 142 -8.44 2.04 -12.20
C GLY A 142 -8.22 3.55 -12.18
N GLY A 143 -9.21 4.30 -12.62
CA GLY A 143 -9.14 5.77 -12.69
C GLY A 143 -8.97 6.27 -14.12
N PRO A 144 -8.38 7.45 -14.32
CA PRO A 144 -7.98 7.92 -15.64
C PRO A 144 -6.68 7.27 -16.12
N GLY A 145 -6.74 6.48 -17.20
CA GLY A 145 -5.57 5.78 -17.75
C GLY A 145 -5.97 4.59 -18.60
N ASN A 146 -5.00 3.81 -19.02
CA ASN A 146 -5.25 2.51 -19.63
C ASN A 146 -4.82 1.44 -18.63
N ASP A 147 -5.75 1.01 -17.80
CA ASP A 147 -5.48 0.22 -16.62
C ASP A 147 -5.60 -1.28 -16.85
N THR A 148 -4.95 -2.05 -16.02
CA THR A 148 -5.08 -3.51 -16.01
C THR A 148 -5.46 -3.97 -14.63
N LEU A 149 -6.67 -4.52 -14.48
CA LEU A 149 -7.25 -4.95 -13.24
C LEU A 149 -7.39 -6.48 -13.19
N SER A 150 -7.02 -7.05 -12.07
CA SER A 150 -7.14 -8.48 -11.75
C SER A 150 -7.75 -8.59 -10.36
N GLY A 151 -8.97 -9.11 -10.21
CA GLY A 151 -9.56 -9.34 -8.89
C GLY A 151 -8.88 -10.50 -8.18
N GLY A 152 -8.92 -11.65 -8.77
CA GLY A 152 -8.40 -12.87 -8.16
C GLY A 152 -9.52 -13.84 -7.79
N PRO A 153 -9.31 -14.72 -6.81
CA PRO A 153 -10.35 -15.55 -6.25
C PRO A 153 -11.23 -14.80 -5.25
N GLY A 154 -12.54 -14.72 -5.50
CA GLY A 154 -13.51 -14.02 -4.64
C GLY A 154 -14.56 -13.31 -5.48
N GLY A 155 -15.41 -12.55 -4.82
CA GLY A 155 -16.44 -11.74 -5.48
C GLY A 155 -16.01 -10.28 -5.62
N ASP A 156 -15.37 -9.95 -6.74
CA ASP A 156 -14.69 -8.70 -6.92
C ASP A 156 -15.54 -7.61 -7.57
N TYR A 157 -15.24 -6.38 -7.22
CA TYR A 157 -15.88 -5.20 -7.78
C TYR A 157 -14.87 -4.40 -8.60
N PHE A 158 -15.20 -4.15 -9.88
CA PHE A 158 -14.36 -3.42 -10.80
C PHE A 158 -15.01 -2.12 -11.24
N ARG A 159 -14.26 -1.03 -11.19
CA ARG A 159 -14.57 0.24 -11.80
C ARG A 159 -13.34 0.76 -12.53
N CYS A 160 -13.32 0.58 -13.84
CA CYS A 160 -12.12 0.87 -14.62
C CYS A 160 -11.83 2.36 -14.74
N GLY A 161 -12.82 3.17 -15.06
CA GLY A 161 -12.63 4.62 -15.19
C GLY A 161 -12.62 5.08 -16.64
N SER A 162 -11.66 5.94 -16.99
CA SER A 162 -11.56 6.47 -18.36
C SER A 162 -10.28 6.05 -19.04
N GLY A 163 -10.39 5.46 -20.22
CA GLY A 163 -9.29 4.96 -21.03
C GLY A 163 -9.64 3.68 -21.76
N GLU A 164 -8.61 2.95 -22.17
CA GLU A 164 -8.75 1.59 -22.72
C GLU A 164 -8.30 0.58 -21.64
N ASP A 165 -9.25 0.23 -20.76
CA ASP A 165 -8.97 -0.57 -19.57
C ASP A 165 -9.26 -2.05 -19.82
N LYS A 166 -8.63 -2.89 -18.99
CA LYS A 166 -8.71 -4.33 -19.14
C LYS A 166 -8.85 -5.05 -17.81
N ILE A 167 -9.90 -5.88 -17.68
CA ILE A 167 -10.00 -6.88 -16.61
C ILE A 167 -9.43 -8.20 -17.13
N THR A 168 -8.55 -8.81 -16.36
CA THR A 168 -7.84 -10.05 -16.72
C THR A 168 -8.38 -11.30 -16.03
N THR A 169 -9.04 -11.14 -14.88
CA THR A 169 -9.67 -12.22 -14.12
C THR A 169 -11.10 -11.80 -13.78
N PHE A 170 -12.07 -12.14 -14.61
CA PHE A 170 -13.48 -11.83 -14.37
C PHE A 170 -14.28 -13.13 -14.33
N ASN A 171 -14.85 -13.46 -13.18
CA ASN A 171 -15.66 -14.66 -12.99
C ASN A 171 -16.98 -14.34 -12.29
N PRO A 172 -18.06 -14.11 -13.05
CA PRO A 172 -19.39 -13.83 -12.47
C PRO A 172 -19.94 -14.96 -11.58
N ALA A 173 -19.40 -16.18 -11.69
CA ALA A 173 -19.83 -17.30 -10.87
C ALA A 173 -19.26 -17.20 -9.43
N ASP A 174 -18.18 -16.48 -9.23
CA ASP A 174 -17.59 -16.20 -7.92
C ASP A 174 -18.19 -14.93 -7.29
N GLY A 175 -18.96 -14.15 -8.04
CA GLY A 175 -19.63 -12.96 -7.56
C GLY A 175 -19.09 -11.65 -8.12
N ASP A 176 -18.23 -11.72 -9.13
CA ASP A 176 -17.64 -10.52 -9.73
C ASP A 176 -18.67 -9.60 -10.36
N HIS A 177 -18.49 -8.31 -10.14
CA HIS A 177 -19.29 -7.23 -10.66
C HIS A 177 -18.43 -6.16 -11.33
N GLU A 178 -18.74 -5.83 -12.57
CA GLU A 178 -18.10 -4.77 -13.33
C GLU A 178 -19.05 -3.59 -13.49
N PHE A 179 -18.55 -2.36 -13.32
CA PHE A 179 -19.27 -1.12 -13.51
C PHE A 179 -18.49 -0.17 -14.41
N GLY A 180 -19.03 0.12 -15.59
CA GLY A 180 -18.47 1.11 -16.50
C GLY A 180 -18.11 0.56 -17.86
N ASP A 181 -16.95 0.91 -18.34
CA ASP A 181 -16.46 0.73 -19.70
C ASP A 181 -15.24 -0.20 -19.81
N CYS A 182 -15.12 -1.14 -18.89
CA CYS A 182 -14.04 -2.12 -18.89
C CYS A 182 -14.08 -3.09 -20.08
N GLU A 183 -12.91 -3.45 -20.62
CA GLU A 183 -12.77 -4.59 -21.51
C GLU A 183 -12.50 -5.88 -20.72
N ILE A 184 -13.41 -6.85 -20.78
CA ILE A 184 -13.23 -8.18 -20.19
C ILE A 184 -12.53 -9.07 -21.22
N LYS A 185 -11.37 -9.65 -20.86
CA LYS A 185 -10.55 -10.53 -21.72
C LYS A 185 -10.21 -11.84 -21.06
#